data_2e64d1ef57205351713e8ee9e7cf2974
#
_entry.id   2e64d1ef57205351713e8ee9e7cf2974
#
_cell.length_a   1.000
_cell.length_b   1.000
_cell.length_c   1.000
_cell.angle_alpha   90.00
_cell.angle_beta   90.00
_cell.angle_gamma   90.00
#
_symmetry.space_group_name_H-M   'P 1'
#
loop_
_entity.id
_entity.type
_entity.pdbx_description
1 polymer ?
#
loop_
_entity_poly.entity_id
_entity_poly.type
_entity_poly.pdbx_seq_one_letter_code
_entity_poly.pdbx_strand_id
1 'polypeptide(L)'
;MYNAATSKLTNGLTSDAADLPTREEIIQIFGMEEWQWDDRANTAESNVDNEDKHKNSLMQRRLQKIDNSYDLTSPIVEWNLEDVLEVGGCCVHGRSEFNLFAEENQLYEILTLDYVEALTLQIRQLRALSPHQTTFSVCEVGAGSGALTHHIKRCLERTGNREGIEIIATDSGAWNLGKRFAVEPYTNKEALTRFQPDLVLVSWMPAGTDWSASFRRAGVANYIICGEADDGCTGHNWLTWGNPEFREQETDVSISISGQHEKQNKSPLTPLYKRDGYVRQDLVELKKLQLQRYDSAQAPYQSTTVLFSKG
;
A
#
# COMPACT_ATOMS: atom_id res chain seq x y z
N MET A 1 13.17 1.00 -27.85
CA MET A 1 14.41 0.24 -27.55
C MET A 1 14.61 0.34 -26.06
N TYR A 2 14.28 -0.71 -25.32
CA TYR A 2 14.58 -0.76 -23.88
C TYR A 2 16.09 -0.73 -23.71
N ASN A 3 16.57 0.25 -22.96
CA ASN A 3 17.99 0.45 -22.68
C ASN A 3 18.50 -0.70 -21.78
N ALA A 4 19.79 -1.02 -21.80
CA ALA A 4 20.41 -2.05 -20.96
C ALA A 4 20.10 -1.88 -19.46
N ALA A 5 19.84 -0.65 -19.02
CA ALA A 5 19.45 -0.29 -17.66
C ALA A 5 18.03 -0.79 -17.29
N THR A 6 17.05 -0.68 -18.18
CA THR A 6 15.71 -1.24 -17.98
C THR A 6 15.74 -2.78 -17.93
N SER A 7 16.64 -3.40 -18.69
CA SER A 7 16.90 -4.84 -18.63
C SER A 7 17.45 -5.26 -17.26
N LYS A 8 18.36 -4.48 -16.66
CA LYS A 8 18.90 -4.72 -15.32
C LYS A 8 17.77 -4.64 -14.26
N LEU A 9 16.88 -3.64 -14.39
CA LEU A 9 15.75 -3.47 -13.49
C LEU A 9 14.75 -4.65 -13.61
N THR A 10 14.38 -5.02 -14.84
CA THR A 10 13.48 -6.15 -15.07
C THR A 10 14.07 -7.46 -14.56
N ASN A 11 15.38 -7.70 -14.78
CA ASN A 11 16.07 -8.87 -14.27
C ASN A 11 16.14 -8.86 -12.72
N GLY A 12 16.38 -7.73 -12.08
CA GLY A 12 16.37 -7.60 -10.63
C GLY A 12 15.02 -7.93 -10.02
N LEU A 13 13.92 -7.54 -10.67
CA LEU A 13 12.56 -7.81 -10.21
C LEU A 13 12.07 -9.24 -10.52
N THR A 14 12.74 -9.97 -11.41
CA THR A 14 12.25 -11.27 -11.91
C THR A 14 13.18 -12.45 -11.63
N SER A 15 14.42 -12.22 -11.22
CA SER A 15 15.43 -13.24 -10.99
C SER A 15 15.71 -13.43 -9.49
N ASP A 16 15.68 -14.68 -9.03
CA ASP A 16 16.04 -15.07 -7.67
C ASP A 16 17.48 -14.66 -7.28
N ALA A 17 18.36 -14.52 -8.27
CA ALA A 17 19.79 -14.25 -8.05
C ALA A 17 20.15 -12.77 -8.11
N ALA A 18 19.29 -11.91 -8.66
CA ALA A 18 19.60 -10.52 -8.85
C ALA A 18 19.27 -9.67 -7.60
N ASP A 19 20.17 -8.75 -7.26
CA ASP A 19 19.87 -7.74 -6.24
C ASP A 19 18.92 -6.68 -6.81
N LEU A 20 18.08 -6.13 -5.93
CA LEU A 20 17.24 -4.99 -6.28
C LEU A 20 18.12 -3.77 -6.59
N PRO A 21 17.69 -2.91 -7.53
CA PRO A 21 18.32 -1.61 -7.70
C PRO A 21 18.09 -0.74 -6.45
N THR A 22 19.01 0.18 -6.21
CA THR A 22 18.79 1.26 -5.24
C THR A 22 17.77 2.26 -5.79
N ARG A 23 17.20 3.07 -4.90
CA ARG A 23 16.31 4.17 -5.29
C ARG A 23 17.02 5.15 -6.23
N GLU A 24 18.27 5.48 -5.93
CA GLU A 24 19.10 6.37 -6.73
C GLU A 24 19.35 5.81 -8.15
N GLU A 25 19.64 4.52 -8.29
CA GLU A 25 19.78 3.88 -9.60
C GLU A 25 18.50 4.00 -10.43
N ILE A 26 17.30 3.86 -9.82
CA ILE A 26 16.03 4.03 -10.51
C ILE A 26 15.83 5.47 -10.96
N ILE A 27 16.09 6.44 -10.08
CA ILE A 27 16.00 7.87 -10.39
C ILE A 27 16.86 8.21 -11.61
N GLN A 28 18.11 7.73 -11.63
CA GLN A 28 19.03 7.96 -12.75
C GLN A 28 18.56 7.27 -14.06
N ILE A 29 18.09 6.02 -13.97
CA ILE A 29 17.62 5.25 -15.13
C ILE A 29 16.47 5.99 -15.86
N PHE A 30 15.54 6.57 -15.10
CA PHE A 30 14.35 7.22 -15.64
C PHE A 30 14.46 8.75 -15.75
N GLY A 31 15.63 9.33 -15.45
CA GLY A 31 15.85 10.77 -15.53
C GLY A 31 14.96 11.58 -14.60
N MET A 32 14.77 11.08 -13.36
CA MET A 32 13.90 11.71 -12.37
C MET A 32 14.65 12.66 -11.42
N GLU A 33 15.90 13.01 -11.72
CA GLU A 33 16.74 13.88 -10.89
C GLU A 33 16.16 15.30 -10.76
N GLU A 34 15.43 15.74 -11.77
CA GLU A 34 14.78 17.06 -11.77
C GLU A 34 13.47 17.08 -10.97
N TRP A 35 12.99 15.94 -10.50
CA TRP A 35 11.78 15.89 -9.66
C TRP A 35 12.08 16.54 -8.32
N GLN A 36 11.21 17.47 -7.91
CA GLN A 36 11.35 18.13 -6.62
C GLN A 36 10.92 17.18 -5.51
N TRP A 37 11.87 16.41 -5.00
CA TRP A 37 11.69 15.54 -3.83
C TRP A 37 11.70 16.39 -2.55
N ASP A 38 10.64 17.20 -2.35
CA ASP A 38 10.58 18.16 -1.25
C ASP A 38 10.25 17.47 0.08
N ASP A 39 11.20 17.48 1.00
CA ASP A 39 11.00 16.99 2.37
C ASP A 39 9.91 17.77 3.15
N ARG A 40 9.50 18.96 2.68
CA ARG A 40 8.48 19.79 3.31
C ARG A 40 7.06 19.25 3.15
N ALA A 41 6.81 18.35 2.22
CA ALA A 41 5.52 17.67 2.09
C ALA A 41 5.14 16.83 3.32
N ASN A 42 6.11 16.51 4.18
CA ASN A 42 5.90 15.73 5.41
C ASN A 42 5.60 16.59 6.66
N THR A 43 5.69 17.92 6.58
CA THR A 43 5.46 18.84 7.73
C THR A 43 4.21 19.68 7.57
N ALA A 44 3.31 19.32 6.65
CA ALA A 44 2.06 20.04 6.45
C ALA A 44 1.15 19.95 7.68
N GLU A 45 1.40 20.79 8.67
CA GLU A 45 0.32 21.41 9.43
C GLU A 45 -0.51 22.19 8.40
N SER A 46 -1.66 21.64 8.07
CA SER A 46 -2.54 22.07 6.99
C SER A 46 -3.03 23.49 7.24
N ASN A 47 -2.50 24.44 6.51
CA ASN A 47 -3.26 25.63 6.14
C ASN A 47 -4.13 25.26 4.94
N VAL A 48 -5.28 24.66 5.23
CA VAL A 48 -6.28 24.29 4.21
C VAL A 48 -7.06 25.54 3.85
N ASP A 49 -6.61 26.26 2.84
CA ASP A 49 -7.41 27.29 2.17
C ASP A 49 -8.16 26.67 0.97
N ASN A 50 -9.39 27.04 0.84
CA ASN A 50 -10.54 26.80 -0.05
C ASN A 50 -10.36 26.16 -1.46
N GLU A 51 -9.17 25.91 -1.99
CA GLU A 51 -8.97 25.22 -3.26
C GLU A 51 -9.22 23.69 -3.18
N ASP A 52 -9.10 23.11 -1.98
CA ASP A 52 -9.20 21.66 -1.80
C ASP A 52 -10.64 21.11 -1.87
N LYS A 53 -11.65 21.96 -1.62
CA LYS A 53 -13.06 21.52 -1.77
C LYS A 53 -13.43 21.12 -3.19
N HIS A 54 -12.77 21.68 -4.19
CA HIS A 54 -13.05 21.35 -5.58
C HIS A 54 -12.36 20.04 -6.02
N LYS A 55 -11.17 19.77 -5.48
CA LYS A 55 -10.42 18.50 -5.70
C LYS A 55 -11.15 17.31 -5.07
N ASN A 56 -11.63 17.46 -3.84
CA ASN A 56 -12.38 16.40 -3.14
C ASN A 56 -13.68 16.04 -3.85
N SER A 57 -14.40 17.01 -4.41
CA SER A 57 -15.59 16.77 -5.22
C SER A 57 -15.31 15.97 -6.50
N LEU A 58 -14.16 16.19 -7.15
CA LEU A 58 -13.73 15.44 -8.34
C LEU A 58 -13.31 14.01 -7.98
N MET A 59 -12.66 13.81 -6.85
CA MET A 59 -12.23 12.50 -6.37
C MET A 59 -13.42 11.64 -5.91
N GLN A 60 -14.40 12.21 -5.23
CA GLN A 60 -15.67 11.53 -4.90
C GLN A 60 -16.44 11.09 -6.15
N ARG A 61 -16.48 11.92 -7.22
CA ARG A 61 -17.06 11.54 -8.52
C ARG A 61 -16.28 10.40 -9.19
N ARG A 62 -14.96 10.31 -8.99
CA ARG A 62 -14.11 9.22 -9.47
C ARG A 62 -14.44 7.90 -8.80
N LEU A 63 -14.52 7.88 -7.46
CA LEU A 63 -14.85 6.69 -6.69
C LEU A 63 -16.25 6.17 -7.04
N GLN A 64 -17.25 7.04 -7.22
CA GLN A 64 -18.58 6.65 -7.67
C GLN A 64 -18.61 6.08 -9.09
N LYS A 65 -17.78 6.59 -10.02
CA LYS A 65 -17.66 6.01 -11.38
C LYS A 65 -16.94 4.66 -11.35
N ILE A 66 -15.92 4.50 -10.53
CA ILE A 66 -15.21 3.23 -10.35
C ILE A 66 -16.17 2.17 -9.75
N ASP A 67 -16.94 2.51 -8.73
CA ASP A 67 -17.89 1.61 -8.06
C ASP A 67 -19.02 1.13 -9.01
N ASN A 68 -19.45 2.00 -9.94
CA ASN A 68 -20.48 1.66 -10.92
C ASN A 68 -19.96 0.90 -12.17
N SER A 69 -18.63 0.81 -12.37
CA SER A 69 -18.04 0.16 -13.54
C SER A 69 -17.40 -1.21 -13.27
N TYR A 70 -17.29 -1.64 -12.01
CA TYR A 70 -16.76 -2.94 -11.65
C TYR A 70 -17.84 -4.03 -11.67
N ASP A 71 -18.28 -4.41 -12.86
CA ASP A 71 -18.83 -5.73 -13.10
C ASP A 71 -17.63 -6.70 -13.23
N LEU A 72 -17.36 -7.46 -12.18
CA LEU A 72 -16.27 -8.43 -12.10
C LEU A 72 -16.38 -9.58 -13.13
N THR A 73 -17.39 -9.59 -13.97
CA THR A 73 -17.64 -10.59 -15.01
C THR A 73 -17.25 -10.10 -16.42
N SER A 74 -16.91 -8.83 -16.58
CA SER A 74 -16.48 -8.29 -17.88
C SER A 74 -15.01 -8.54 -18.15
N PRO A 75 -14.64 -8.96 -19.37
CA PRO A 75 -13.25 -9.00 -19.80
C PRO A 75 -12.68 -7.59 -19.77
N ILE A 76 -11.39 -7.50 -19.49
CA ILE A 76 -10.56 -6.28 -19.42
C ILE A 76 -11.08 -5.25 -20.43
N VAL A 77 -11.68 -4.16 -19.92
CA VAL A 77 -12.10 -3.04 -20.75
C VAL A 77 -10.83 -2.37 -21.24
N GLU A 78 -10.54 -2.45 -22.52
CA GLU A 78 -9.53 -1.62 -23.15
C GLU A 78 -9.95 -0.15 -22.98
N TRP A 79 -9.29 0.54 -22.05
CA TRP A 79 -9.44 1.97 -21.89
C TRP A 79 -8.89 2.65 -23.12
N ASN A 80 -9.75 3.34 -23.88
CA ASN A 80 -9.28 4.18 -24.95
C ASN A 80 -8.64 5.47 -24.37
N LEU A 81 -7.79 6.11 -25.14
CA LEU A 81 -7.05 7.30 -24.70
C LEU A 81 -8.00 8.46 -24.32
N GLU A 82 -9.20 8.53 -24.89
CA GLU A 82 -10.20 9.56 -24.60
C GLU A 82 -10.86 9.34 -23.24
N ASP A 83 -11.16 8.08 -22.85
CA ASP A 83 -11.70 7.76 -21.53
C ASP A 83 -10.68 8.10 -20.42
N VAL A 84 -9.39 7.91 -20.69
CA VAL A 84 -8.30 8.28 -19.78
C VAL A 84 -8.20 9.81 -19.64
N LEU A 85 -8.43 10.56 -20.73
CA LEU A 85 -8.39 12.03 -20.73
C LEU A 85 -9.62 12.64 -20.04
N GLU A 86 -10.80 12.03 -20.14
CA GLU A 86 -12.03 12.51 -19.50
C GLU A 86 -12.06 12.27 -17.98
N VAL A 87 -11.45 11.17 -17.52
CA VAL A 87 -11.36 10.81 -16.09
C VAL A 87 -10.19 11.51 -15.39
N GLY A 88 -9.23 12.01 -16.14
CA GLY A 88 -7.89 12.34 -15.67
C GLY A 88 -7.55 13.80 -15.47
N GLY A 89 -8.20 14.51 -14.59
CA GLY A 89 -7.70 15.84 -14.17
C GLY A 89 -6.29 15.84 -13.55
N CYS A 90 -5.69 14.70 -13.22
CA CYS A 90 -4.32 14.58 -12.73
C CYS A 90 -3.34 13.86 -13.67
N CYS A 91 -3.76 13.36 -14.80
CA CYS A 91 -2.89 12.60 -15.73
C CYS A 91 -2.66 13.31 -17.09
N VAL A 92 -2.91 14.61 -17.20
CA VAL A 92 -2.77 15.36 -18.44
C VAL A 92 -1.32 15.74 -18.74
N HIS A 93 -0.40 15.58 -17.80
CA HIS A 93 1.03 15.70 -18.07
C HIS A 93 1.54 14.32 -18.48
N GLY A 94 2.06 14.20 -19.66
CA GLY A 94 2.44 12.96 -20.33
C GLY A 94 3.06 11.94 -19.39
N ARG A 95 2.59 10.68 -19.48
CA ARG A 95 3.12 9.57 -18.67
C ARG A 95 4.63 9.53 -18.86
N SER A 96 5.38 9.55 -17.76
CA SER A 96 6.83 9.39 -17.81
C SER A 96 7.17 7.96 -18.25
N GLU A 97 8.38 7.74 -18.76
CA GLU A 97 8.88 6.39 -19.05
C GLU A 97 8.82 5.49 -17.81
N PHE A 98 9.01 6.07 -16.62
CA PHE A 98 8.87 5.39 -15.34
C PHE A 98 7.44 4.87 -15.12
N ASN A 99 6.41 5.71 -15.31
CA ASN A 99 5.03 5.29 -15.14
C ASN A 99 4.65 4.18 -16.13
N LEU A 100 5.07 4.31 -17.39
CA LEU A 100 4.83 3.29 -18.43
C LEU A 100 5.52 1.97 -18.09
N PHE A 101 6.79 2.01 -17.65
CA PHE A 101 7.51 0.82 -17.21
C PHE A 101 6.80 0.12 -16.04
N ALA A 102 6.38 0.87 -15.03
CA ALA A 102 5.71 0.32 -13.86
C ALA A 102 4.35 -0.32 -14.23
N GLU A 103 3.59 0.30 -15.14
CA GLU A 103 2.32 -0.21 -15.62
C GLU A 103 2.48 -1.49 -16.45
N GLU A 104 3.38 -1.51 -17.42
CA GLU A 104 3.68 -2.68 -18.27
C GLU A 104 4.13 -3.90 -17.44
N ASN A 105 4.83 -3.66 -16.33
CA ASN A 105 5.28 -4.71 -15.43
C ASN A 105 4.30 -5.00 -14.28
N GLN A 106 3.12 -4.37 -14.25
CA GLN A 106 2.09 -4.51 -13.22
C GLN A 106 2.60 -4.22 -11.80
N LEU A 107 3.51 -3.25 -11.67
CA LEU A 107 4.09 -2.82 -10.40
C LEU A 107 3.29 -1.64 -9.84
N TYR A 108 2.81 -1.76 -8.64
CA TYR A 108 2.23 -0.66 -7.87
C TYR A 108 3.31 0.07 -7.08
N GLU A 109 4.13 -0.68 -6.36
CA GLU A 109 5.32 -0.21 -5.67
C GLU A 109 6.55 -0.73 -6.37
N ILE A 110 7.52 0.12 -6.61
CA ILE A 110 8.82 -0.25 -7.16
C ILE A 110 9.72 -0.63 -5.99
N LEU A 111 9.97 -1.91 -5.83
CA LEU A 111 10.83 -2.38 -4.76
C LEU A 111 12.27 -1.96 -5.01
N THR A 112 12.81 -1.14 -4.11
CA THR A 112 14.22 -0.73 -4.11
C THR A 112 14.97 -1.45 -2.98
N LEU A 113 16.27 -1.60 -3.13
CA LEU A 113 17.13 -2.19 -2.10
C LEU A 113 16.99 -1.41 -0.79
N ASP A 114 17.09 -0.08 -0.88
CA ASP A 114 17.02 0.82 0.27
C ASP A 114 15.71 0.67 1.05
N TYR A 115 14.59 0.64 0.34
CA TYR A 115 13.26 0.46 0.96
C TYR A 115 13.13 -0.90 1.64
N VAL A 116 13.52 -1.97 0.96
CA VAL A 116 13.41 -3.34 1.50
C VAL A 116 14.33 -3.54 2.71
N GLU A 117 15.54 -2.98 2.70
CA GLU A 117 16.46 -3.02 3.84
C GLU A 117 15.89 -2.24 5.04
N ALA A 118 15.37 -1.04 4.82
CA ALA A 118 14.75 -0.23 5.87
C ALA A 118 13.49 -0.91 6.45
N LEU A 119 12.64 -1.50 5.62
CA LEU A 119 11.48 -2.28 6.08
C LEU A 119 11.90 -3.53 6.86
N THR A 120 12.95 -4.22 6.40
CA THR A 120 13.54 -5.36 7.13
C THR A 120 14.07 -4.94 8.50
N LEU A 121 14.71 -3.77 8.58
CA LEU A 121 15.17 -3.22 9.86
C LEU A 121 13.98 -2.92 10.79
N GLN A 122 12.88 -2.36 10.28
CA GLN A 122 11.66 -2.13 11.05
C GLN A 122 11.08 -3.44 11.60
N ILE A 123 11.06 -4.51 10.81
CA ILE A 123 10.62 -5.85 11.24
C ILE A 123 11.52 -6.37 12.37
N ARG A 124 12.84 -6.20 12.28
CA ARG A 124 13.79 -6.57 13.34
C ARG A 124 13.57 -5.78 14.63
N GLN A 125 13.27 -4.49 14.52
CA GLN A 125 12.94 -3.66 15.69
C GLN A 125 11.68 -4.17 16.39
N LEU A 126 10.64 -4.53 15.65
CA LEU A 126 9.43 -5.16 16.23
C LEU A 126 9.74 -6.51 16.88
N ARG A 127 10.58 -7.33 16.25
CA ARG A 127 11.06 -8.58 16.83
C ARG A 127 11.80 -8.36 18.16
N ALA A 128 12.64 -7.34 18.23
CA ALA A 128 13.40 -7.02 19.45
C ALA A 128 12.50 -6.62 20.63
N LEU A 129 11.29 -6.09 20.36
CA LEU A 129 10.29 -5.78 21.38
C LEU A 129 9.55 -7.03 21.91
N SER A 130 9.77 -8.21 21.30
CA SER A 130 9.15 -9.49 21.68
C SER A 130 10.22 -10.53 22.09
N PRO A 131 11.09 -10.26 23.09
CA PRO A 131 12.31 -11.04 23.34
C PRO A 131 12.04 -12.46 23.83
N HIS A 132 10.84 -12.73 24.37
CA HIS A 132 10.48 -14.03 24.95
C HIS A 132 10.03 -15.08 23.93
N GLN A 133 9.84 -14.70 22.68
CA GLN A 133 9.48 -15.62 21.61
C GLN A 133 10.72 -16.29 21.02
N THR A 134 10.65 -17.57 20.70
CA THR A 134 11.71 -18.30 20.02
C THR A 134 11.76 -17.92 18.52
N THR A 135 10.59 -17.73 17.93
CA THR A 135 10.41 -17.36 16.52
C THR A 135 9.46 -16.18 16.44
N PHE A 136 9.73 -15.24 15.54
CA PHE A 136 8.85 -14.13 15.21
C PHE A 136 8.28 -14.33 13.81
N SER A 137 6.98 -14.56 13.76
CA SER A 137 6.28 -14.89 12.52
C SER A 137 5.71 -13.66 11.82
N VAL A 138 6.04 -13.50 10.55
CA VAL A 138 5.56 -12.43 9.68
C VAL A 138 4.76 -13.06 8.55
N CYS A 139 3.56 -12.55 8.28
CA CYS A 139 2.75 -12.99 7.15
C CYS A 139 2.42 -11.80 6.23
N GLU A 140 2.93 -11.83 5.00
CA GLU A 140 2.46 -10.92 3.95
C GLU A 140 1.15 -11.47 3.39
N VAL A 141 0.07 -10.68 3.45
CA VAL A 141 -1.24 -11.04 2.89
C VAL A 141 -1.54 -10.20 1.66
N GLY A 142 -2.06 -10.84 0.60
CA GLY A 142 -2.20 -10.20 -0.70
C GLY A 142 -0.86 -9.93 -1.36
N ALA A 143 0.08 -10.87 -1.24
CA ALA A 143 1.47 -10.71 -1.67
C ALA A 143 1.66 -10.66 -3.19
N GLY A 144 0.62 -10.91 -3.98
CA GLY A 144 0.67 -10.95 -5.43
C GLY A 144 1.76 -11.89 -5.94
N SER A 145 2.82 -11.33 -6.53
CA SER A 145 3.96 -12.11 -7.04
C SER A 145 4.85 -12.71 -5.96
N GLY A 146 4.77 -12.25 -4.70
CA GLY A 146 5.62 -12.64 -3.58
C GLY A 146 6.98 -11.95 -3.54
N ALA A 147 7.19 -10.93 -4.37
CA ALA A 147 8.50 -10.26 -4.51
C ALA A 147 8.95 -9.60 -3.21
N LEU A 148 8.08 -8.87 -2.51
CA LEU A 148 8.45 -8.17 -1.28
C LEU A 148 8.94 -9.15 -0.21
N THR A 149 8.18 -10.22 0.08
CA THR A 149 8.60 -11.28 1.01
C THR A 149 9.91 -11.93 0.57
N HIS A 150 10.08 -12.22 -0.73
CA HIS A 150 11.33 -12.81 -1.24
C HIS A 150 12.54 -11.93 -0.92
N HIS A 151 12.48 -10.65 -1.22
CA HIS A 151 13.61 -9.75 -0.99
C HIS A 151 13.86 -9.46 0.49
N ILE A 152 12.82 -9.40 1.33
CA ILE A 152 13.00 -9.35 2.79
C ILE A 152 13.74 -10.59 3.30
N LYS A 153 13.38 -11.81 2.84
CA LYS A 153 14.09 -13.04 3.20
C LYS A 153 15.58 -12.95 2.84
N ARG A 154 15.90 -12.49 1.64
CA ARG A 154 17.29 -12.30 1.22
C ARG A 154 18.03 -11.30 2.12
N CYS A 155 17.41 -10.21 2.52
CA CYS A 155 18.01 -9.25 3.46
C CYS A 155 18.26 -9.89 4.83
N LEU A 156 17.34 -10.70 5.35
CA LEU A 156 17.50 -11.43 6.59
C LEU A 156 18.66 -12.44 6.50
N GLU A 157 18.73 -13.21 5.41
CA GLU A 157 19.79 -14.20 5.17
C GLU A 157 21.18 -13.58 5.09
N ARG A 158 21.32 -12.48 4.33
CA ARG A 158 22.60 -11.73 4.22
C ARG A 158 23.13 -11.27 5.57
N THR A 159 22.27 -10.97 6.51
CA THR A 159 22.61 -10.48 7.85
C THR A 159 22.59 -11.58 8.91
N GLY A 160 22.38 -12.84 8.50
CA GLY A 160 22.46 -14.03 9.33
C GLY A 160 21.22 -14.37 10.13
N ASN A 161 20.12 -13.62 10.00
CA ASN A 161 18.78 -13.83 10.64
C ASN A 161 18.85 -14.44 12.06
N ARG A 162 19.72 -13.91 12.91
CA ARG A 162 19.95 -14.42 14.28
C ARG A 162 18.73 -14.23 15.19
N GLU A 163 17.82 -13.35 14.77
CA GLU A 163 16.61 -13.01 15.51
C GLU A 163 15.50 -14.06 15.38
N GLY A 164 15.65 -15.06 14.51
CA GLY A 164 14.65 -16.11 14.28
C GLY A 164 13.36 -15.55 13.68
N ILE A 165 13.48 -14.66 12.68
CA ILE A 165 12.34 -14.11 11.94
C ILE A 165 11.97 -15.07 10.81
N GLU A 166 10.72 -15.54 10.80
CA GLU A 166 10.15 -16.33 9.73
C GLU A 166 9.11 -15.49 8.99
N ILE A 167 9.23 -15.39 7.66
CA ILE A 167 8.28 -14.65 6.84
C ILE A 167 7.68 -15.53 5.75
N ILE A 168 6.37 -15.44 5.56
CA ILE A 168 5.63 -16.17 4.54
C ILE A 168 4.78 -15.20 3.72
N ALA A 169 4.70 -15.43 2.40
CA ALA A 169 3.81 -14.73 1.49
C ALA A 169 2.54 -15.53 1.26
N THR A 170 1.39 -14.87 1.32
CA THR A 170 0.08 -15.47 1.00
C THR A 170 -0.71 -14.60 0.04
N ASP A 171 -1.39 -15.24 -0.91
CA ASP A 171 -2.29 -14.58 -1.85
C ASP A 171 -3.39 -15.53 -2.29
N SER A 172 -4.63 -15.05 -2.37
CA SER A 172 -5.76 -15.87 -2.82
C SER A 172 -5.69 -16.25 -4.31
N GLY A 173 -4.89 -15.54 -5.09
CA GLY A 173 -4.80 -15.67 -6.54
C GLY A 173 -5.99 -15.06 -7.29
N ALA A 174 -6.89 -14.36 -6.62
CA ALA A 174 -8.10 -13.82 -7.24
C ALA A 174 -7.81 -12.83 -8.39
N TRP A 175 -6.68 -12.14 -8.33
CA TRP A 175 -6.28 -11.13 -9.34
C TRP A 175 -5.31 -11.67 -10.40
N ASN A 176 -4.94 -12.95 -10.32
CA ASN A 176 -4.03 -13.62 -11.27
C ASN A 176 -2.74 -12.83 -11.60
N LEU A 177 -2.14 -12.20 -10.59
CA LEU A 177 -0.96 -11.35 -10.74
C LEU A 177 0.34 -12.11 -11.09
N GLY A 178 0.24 -13.41 -11.38
CA GLY A 178 1.38 -14.25 -11.71
C GLY A 178 2.31 -14.49 -10.51
N LYS A 179 2.40 -15.75 -10.07
CA LYS A 179 3.35 -16.12 -9.00
C LYS A 179 4.75 -16.16 -9.58
N ARG A 180 5.63 -15.27 -9.10
CA ARG A 180 7.06 -15.28 -9.48
C ARG A 180 7.91 -15.96 -8.41
N PHE A 181 7.48 -15.85 -7.15
CA PHE A 181 8.16 -16.39 -5.97
C PHE A 181 7.23 -17.32 -5.20
N ALA A 182 7.73 -17.90 -4.11
CA ALA A 182 6.94 -18.78 -3.26
C ALA A 182 5.80 -18.01 -2.56
N VAL A 183 4.55 -18.31 -2.93
CA VAL A 183 3.34 -17.72 -2.38
C VAL A 183 2.34 -18.83 -2.07
N GLU A 184 1.88 -18.87 -0.83
CA GLU A 184 0.88 -19.84 -0.38
C GLU A 184 -0.54 -19.36 -0.77
N PRO A 185 -1.44 -20.28 -1.22
CA PRO A 185 -2.74 -19.92 -1.76
C PRO A 185 -3.79 -19.74 -0.66
N TYR A 186 -3.67 -18.68 0.14
CA TYR A 186 -4.60 -18.38 1.22
C TYR A 186 -5.16 -16.96 1.10
N THR A 187 -6.44 -16.79 1.41
CA THR A 187 -7.03 -15.48 1.67
C THR A 187 -6.44 -14.89 2.96
N ASN A 188 -6.63 -13.59 3.18
CA ASN A 188 -6.19 -12.92 4.39
C ASN A 188 -6.72 -13.60 5.68
N LYS A 189 -7.97 -14.06 5.68
CA LYS A 189 -8.59 -14.72 6.86
C LYS A 189 -8.03 -16.12 7.10
N GLU A 190 -7.86 -16.91 6.04
CA GLU A 190 -7.26 -18.25 6.13
C GLU A 190 -5.81 -18.17 6.58
N ALA A 191 -5.03 -17.22 6.05
CA ALA A 191 -3.65 -16.98 6.44
C ALA A 191 -3.53 -16.64 7.95
N LEU A 192 -4.38 -15.75 8.46
CA LEU A 192 -4.40 -15.41 9.89
C LEU A 192 -4.71 -16.63 10.77
N THR A 193 -5.67 -17.46 10.37
CA THR A 193 -6.05 -18.65 11.13
C THR A 193 -4.95 -19.71 11.12
N ARG A 194 -4.28 -19.87 9.97
CA ARG A 194 -3.28 -20.93 9.78
C ARG A 194 -1.94 -20.59 10.41
N PHE A 195 -1.48 -19.35 10.24
CA PHE A 195 -0.12 -18.94 10.60
C PHE A 195 -0.04 -18.17 11.91
N GLN A 196 -1.15 -17.59 12.37
CA GLN A 196 -1.22 -16.79 13.62
C GLN A 196 -0.03 -15.83 13.76
N PRO A 197 0.20 -14.94 12.78
CA PRO A 197 1.43 -14.15 12.72
C PRO A 197 1.51 -13.13 13.85
N ASP A 198 2.75 -12.82 14.28
CA ASP A 198 3.06 -11.73 15.19
C ASP A 198 2.98 -10.36 14.49
N LEU A 199 3.30 -10.36 13.18
CA LEU A 199 3.21 -9.21 12.31
C LEU A 199 2.52 -9.58 10.99
N VAL A 200 1.53 -8.80 10.62
CA VAL A 200 0.96 -8.84 9.26
C VAL A 200 1.55 -7.71 8.42
N LEU A 201 1.98 -8.04 7.21
CA LEU A 201 2.43 -7.10 6.20
C LEU A 201 1.42 -7.10 5.04
N VAL A 202 1.05 -5.91 4.56
CA VAL A 202 0.19 -5.72 3.39
C VAL A 202 0.80 -4.64 2.51
N SER A 203 1.02 -4.96 1.24
CA SER A 203 1.40 -3.98 0.23
C SER A 203 0.26 -3.83 -0.78
N TRP A 204 -0.26 -2.62 -0.91
CA TRP A 204 -1.34 -2.27 -1.85
C TRP A 204 -2.63 -3.10 -1.66
N MET A 205 -3.20 -3.01 -0.45
CA MET A 205 -4.55 -3.53 -0.19
C MET A 205 -5.54 -2.95 -1.22
N PRO A 206 -6.41 -3.78 -1.83
CA PRO A 206 -7.37 -3.30 -2.83
C PRO A 206 -8.21 -2.12 -2.33
N ALA A 207 -8.42 -1.13 -3.20
CA ALA A 207 -9.22 0.05 -2.90
C ALA A 207 -10.62 -0.33 -2.40
N GLY A 208 -11.14 0.41 -1.42
CA GLY A 208 -12.46 0.20 -0.84
C GLY A 208 -12.58 -1.03 0.06
N THR A 209 -11.54 -1.85 0.22
CA THR A 209 -11.55 -3.02 1.11
C THR A 209 -10.90 -2.69 2.47
N ASP A 210 -11.35 -3.35 3.53
CA ASP A 210 -10.68 -3.30 4.85
C ASP A 210 -10.34 -4.69 5.36
N TRP A 211 -9.09 -5.10 5.17
CA TRP A 211 -8.58 -6.33 5.77
C TRP A 211 -8.10 -6.10 7.21
N SER A 212 -7.78 -4.86 7.59
CA SER A 212 -7.22 -4.54 8.91
C SER A 212 -8.16 -4.91 10.06
N ALA A 213 -9.48 -4.85 9.85
CA ALA A 213 -10.45 -5.33 10.81
C ALA A 213 -10.29 -6.83 11.14
N SER A 214 -9.88 -7.66 10.17
CA SER A 214 -9.62 -9.08 10.42
C SER A 214 -8.31 -9.28 11.20
N PHE A 215 -7.29 -8.45 10.99
CA PHE A 215 -6.04 -8.49 11.76
C PHE A 215 -6.29 -8.16 13.22
N ARG A 216 -7.03 -7.09 13.48
CA ARG A 216 -7.40 -6.67 14.84
C ARG A 216 -8.26 -7.73 15.58
N ARG A 217 -9.24 -8.32 14.86
CA ARG A 217 -10.07 -9.41 15.42
C ARG A 217 -9.29 -10.69 15.71
N ALA A 218 -8.29 -11.00 14.89
CA ALA A 218 -7.38 -12.12 15.13
C ALA A 218 -6.40 -11.85 16.28
N GLY A 219 -6.35 -10.61 16.81
CA GLY A 219 -5.45 -10.23 17.91
C GLY A 219 -3.99 -10.06 17.48
N VAL A 220 -3.71 -9.85 16.17
CA VAL A 220 -2.37 -9.62 15.68
C VAL A 220 -1.77 -8.41 16.40
N ALA A 221 -0.58 -8.57 16.99
CA ALA A 221 0.03 -7.50 17.79
C ALA A 221 0.43 -6.28 16.95
N ASN A 222 0.94 -6.52 15.75
CA ASN A 222 1.40 -5.47 14.84
C ASN A 222 0.96 -5.76 13.41
N TYR A 223 0.61 -4.71 12.66
CA TYR A 223 0.46 -4.83 11.22
C TYR A 223 1.00 -3.58 10.50
N ILE A 224 1.62 -3.79 9.36
CA ILE A 224 2.16 -2.75 8.49
C ILE A 224 1.37 -2.74 7.19
N ILE A 225 0.93 -1.55 6.76
CA ILE A 225 0.29 -1.35 5.46
C ILE A 225 1.14 -0.38 4.65
N CYS A 226 1.46 -0.78 3.41
CA CYS A 226 2.18 0.03 2.43
C CYS A 226 1.24 0.38 1.28
N GLY A 227 1.29 1.64 0.82
CA GLY A 227 0.51 2.15 -0.31
C GLY A 227 0.01 3.57 -0.08
N GLU A 228 -0.92 4.03 -0.88
CA GLU A 228 -1.54 5.36 -0.72
C GLU A 228 -2.52 5.34 0.44
N ALA A 229 -2.15 6.01 1.53
CA ALA A 229 -2.96 6.10 2.74
C ALA A 229 -4.01 7.24 2.69
N ASP A 230 -4.88 7.26 3.68
CA ASP A 230 -5.85 8.30 4.02
C ASP A 230 -6.89 8.61 2.94
N ASP A 231 -6.56 9.35 1.89
CA ASP A 231 -7.43 9.69 0.76
C ASP A 231 -7.03 8.97 -0.54
N GLY A 232 -6.01 8.11 -0.47
CA GLY A 232 -5.49 7.35 -1.59
C GLY A 232 -6.31 6.12 -1.97
N CYS A 233 -5.73 5.28 -2.82
CA CYS A 233 -6.41 4.10 -3.39
C CYS A 233 -6.01 2.78 -2.70
N THR A 234 -5.40 2.82 -1.51
CA THR A 234 -5.06 1.61 -0.74
C THR A 234 -6.01 1.42 0.42
N GLY A 235 -6.72 0.29 0.44
CA GLY A 235 -7.68 -0.01 1.50
C GLY A 235 -8.92 0.88 1.48
N HIS A 236 -9.61 0.98 2.61
CA HIS A 236 -10.79 1.84 2.79
C HIS A 236 -10.43 3.06 3.63
N ASN A 237 -10.63 4.26 3.10
CA ASN A 237 -10.13 5.51 3.68
C ASN A 237 -10.59 5.75 5.13
N TRP A 238 -11.83 5.41 5.49
CA TRP A 238 -12.29 5.48 6.88
C TRP A 238 -11.97 4.22 7.69
N LEU A 239 -12.33 3.01 7.20
CA LEU A 239 -12.26 1.78 8.00
C LEU A 239 -10.82 1.34 8.26
N THR A 240 -9.93 1.52 7.28
CA THR A 240 -8.51 1.17 7.37
C THR A 240 -7.70 2.28 8.01
N TRP A 241 -7.83 3.50 7.46
CA TRP A 241 -6.95 4.62 7.80
C TRP A 241 -7.51 5.55 8.87
N GLY A 242 -8.84 5.60 9.01
CA GLY A 242 -9.52 6.46 9.97
C GLY A 242 -9.65 7.91 9.51
N ASN A 243 -9.57 8.17 8.18
CA ASN A 243 -9.75 9.51 7.64
C ASN A 243 -11.22 9.96 7.80
N PRO A 244 -11.51 10.98 8.63
CA PRO A 244 -12.86 11.38 8.97
C PRO A 244 -13.65 11.98 7.80
N GLU A 245 -12.98 12.43 6.74
CA GLU A 245 -13.63 12.99 5.55
C GLU A 245 -14.40 11.92 4.76
N PHE A 246 -13.98 10.66 4.84
CA PHE A 246 -14.59 9.52 4.16
C PHE A 246 -15.57 8.71 5.02
N ARG A 247 -15.99 9.26 6.15
CA ARG A 247 -16.86 8.59 7.12
C ARG A 247 -18.30 8.39 6.64
N GLU A 248 -18.82 9.24 5.79
CA GLU A 248 -20.24 9.26 5.39
C GLU A 248 -20.63 8.07 4.52
N GLN A 249 -19.66 7.39 3.90
CA GLN A 249 -19.90 6.20 3.11
C GLN A 249 -20.40 4.99 3.93
N GLU A 250 -20.21 5.00 5.26
CA GLU A 250 -20.68 3.91 6.16
C GLU A 250 -22.17 4.04 6.56
N THR A 251 -22.71 5.26 6.57
CA THR A 251 -24.06 5.50 7.11
C THR A 251 -25.17 5.13 6.12
N ASP A 252 -24.91 5.14 4.81
CA ASP A 252 -25.93 4.87 3.81
C ASP A 252 -26.33 3.38 3.70
N VAL A 253 -25.46 2.45 4.12
CA VAL A 253 -25.78 1.01 4.10
C VAL A 253 -26.65 0.59 5.28
N SER A 254 -26.60 1.31 6.41
CA SER A 254 -27.35 0.97 7.64
C SER A 254 -28.66 1.73 7.84
N ILE A 255 -28.89 2.84 7.14
CA ILE A 255 -30.06 3.74 7.35
C ILE A 255 -31.28 3.35 6.51
N SER A 256 -31.14 2.43 5.57
CA SER A 256 -32.27 1.96 4.74
C SER A 256 -33.37 1.22 5.53
N ILE A 257 -33.21 0.96 6.82
CA ILE A 257 -34.10 0.14 7.64
C ILE A 257 -34.93 0.95 8.66
N SER A 258 -34.56 2.20 8.97
CA SER A 258 -35.33 3.00 9.93
C SER A 258 -35.42 4.47 9.52
N GLY A 259 -36.48 4.82 8.86
CA GLY A 259 -36.77 6.15 8.31
C GLY A 259 -36.97 7.28 9.34
N GLN A 260 -36.02 7.52 10.25
CA GLN A 260 -36.02 8.67 11.16
C GLN A 260 -34.72 9.46 11.04
N HIS A 261 -34.80 10.62 10.42
CA HIS A 261 -33.72 11.62 10.39
C HIS A 261 -33.60 12.32 11.74
N GLU A 262 -32.88 11.77 12.69
CA GLU A 262 -32.33 12.53 13.78
C GLU A 262 -31.01 13.19 13.37
N LYS A 263 -30.97 14.54 13.40
CA LYS A 263 -29.72 15.31 13.33
C LYS A 263 -28.90 15.02 14.61
N GLN A 264 -28.19 13.92 14.63
CA GLN A 264 -27.23 13.63 15.70
C GLN A 264 -26.09 14.63 15.64
N ASN A 265 -25.84 15.32 16.76
CA ASN A 265 -24.60 16.05 17.02
C ASN A 265 -23.43 15.07 16.84
N LYS A 266 -22.73 15.16 15.68
CA LYS A 266 -21.62 14.28 15.32
C LYS A 266 -20.42 14.59 16.20
N SER A 267 -20.33 13.94 17.37
CA SER A 267 -19.04 13.84 18.09
C SER A 267 -17.98 13.24 17.15
N PRO A 268 -16.72 13.69 17.20
CA PRO A 268 -15.68 13.12 16.39
C PRO A 268 -15.57 11.62 16.73
N LEU A 269 -15.95 10.76 15.78
CA LEU A 269 -15.83 9.31 15.99
C LEU A 269 -14.35 8.94 15.99
N THR A 270 -13.98 8.17 16.98
CA THR A 270 -12.66 7.59 17.09
C THR A 270 -12.46 6.59 15.95
N PRO A 271 -11.35 6.65 15.19
CA PRO A 271 -11.00 5.65 14.18
C PRO A 271 -11.07 4.22 14.72
N LEU A 272 -11.49 3.26 13.86
CA LEU A 272 -11.72 1.89 14.29
C LEU A 272 -10.47 1.25 14.89
N TYR A 273 -9.29 1.48 14.32
CA TYR A 273 -8.04 0.96 14.87
C TYR A 273 -7.79 1.46 16.30
N LYS A 274 -8.08 2.74 16.61
CA LYS A 274 -7.96 3.29 17.96
C LYS A 274 -8.97 2.66 18.92
N ARG A 275 -10.21 2.45 18.45
CA ARG A 275 -11.25 1.78 19.26
C ARG A 275 -10.87 0.35 19.64
N ASP A 276 -10.15 -0.33 18.74
CA ASP A 276 -9.65 -1.68 18.94
C ASP A 276 -8.31 -1.71 19.72
N GLY A 277 -7.84 -0.56 20.21
CA GLY A 277 -6.65 -0.43 21.06
C GLY A 277 -5.32 -0.37 20.28
N TYR A 278 -5.34 0.03 19.00
CA TYR A 278 -4.13 0.18 18.20
C TYR A 278 -3.71 1.64 18.09
N VAL A 279 -2.42 1.86 18.01
CA VAL A 279 -1.78 3.14 17.73
C VAL A 279 -1.21 3.12 16.31
N ARG A 280 -1.52 4.13 15.52
CA ARG A 280 -0.96 4.35 14.17
C ARG A 280 0.35 5.11 14.29
N GLN A 281 1.36 4.67 13.55
CA GLN A 281 2.65 5.33 13.40
C GLN A 281 3.02 5.36 11.92
N ASP A 282 3.10 6.56 11.35
CA ASP A 282 3.59 6.76 9.98
C ASP A 282 5.12 6.63 9.98
N LEU A 283 5.65 5.72 9.15
CA LEU A 283 7.09 5.45 9.07
C LEU A 283 7.73 6.38 8.03
N VAL A 284 7.92 7.64 8.41
CA VAL A 284 8.33 8.73 7.51
C VAL A 284 9.64 8.42 6.79
N GLU A 285 10.60 7.77 7.47
CA GLU A 285 11.88 7.43 6.84
C GLU A 285 11.73 6.35 5.74
N LEU A 286 10.75 5.45 5.88
CA LEU A 286 10.44 4.50 4.82
C LEU A 286 9.74 5.19 3.65
N LYS A 287 8.82 6.13 3.92
CA LYS A 287 8.13 6.90 2.89
C LYS A 287 9.10 7.58 1.93
N LYS A 288 10.20 8.14 2.42
CA LYS A 288 11.24 8.77 1.61
C LYS A 288 11.95 7.82 0.64
N LEU A 289 11.94 6.52 0.93
CA LEU A 289 12.55 5.48 0.11
C LEU A 289 11.59 4.82 -0.87
N GLN A 290 10.28 5.06 -0.72
CA GLN A 290 9.25 4.49 -1.57
C GLN A 290 9.22 5.18 -2.94
N LEU A 291 8.94 4.37 -3.95
CA LEU A 291 8.64 4.79 -5.32
C LEU A 291 7.43 4.01 -5.79
N GLN A 292 6.38 4.71 -6.17
CA GLN A 292 5.19 4.07 -6.68
C GLN A 292 4.86 4.54 -8.11
N ARG A 293 4.12 3.73 -8.85
CA ARG A 293 3.89 3.94 -10.29
C ARG A 293 3.20 5.24 -10.66
N TYR A 294 2.56 5.94 -9.73
CA TYR A 294 1.89 7.21 -9.98
C TYR A 294 2.69 8.42 -9.52
N ASP A 295 3.88 8.19 -8.93
CA ASP A 295 4.78 9.28 -8.60
C ASP A 295 5.12 10.08 -9.86
N SER A 296 5.19 11.40 -9.70
CA SER A 296 5.51 12.34 -10.76
C SER A 296 6.29 13.52 -10.19
N ALA A 297 6.86 14.33 -11.07
CA ALA A 297 7.54 15.58 -10.68
C ALA A 297 6.62 16.52 -9.88
N GLN A 298 5.31 16.50 -10.14
CA GLN A 298 4.31 17.33 -9.48
C GLN A 298 3.76 16.71 -8.20
N ALA A 299 3.83 15.39 -8.08
CA ALA A 299 3.29 14.64 -6.96
C ALA A 299 4.21 13.46 -6.59
N PRO A 300 5.38 13.72 -6.01
CA PRO A 300 6.26 12.68 -5.50
C PRO A 300 5.76 12.14 -4.15
N TYR A 301 6.25 10.98 -3.73
CA TYR A 301 5.98 10.38 -2.42
C TYR A 301 4.50 10.10 -2.11
N GLN A 302 3.72 9.65 -3.08
CA GLN A 302 2.30 9.39 -2.87
C GLN A 302 2.05 8.15 -2.01
N SER A 303 2.93 7.14 -2.03
CA SER A 303 2.81 6.00 -1.12
C SER A 303 3.46 6.27 0.24
N THR A 304 3.00 5.56 1.24
CA THR A 304 3.53 5.60 2.61
C THR A 304 3.51 4.20 3.23
N THR A 305 4.35 4.01 4.24
CA THR A 305 4.35 2.79 5.07
C THR A 305 3.89 3.17 6.47
N VAL A 306 2.84 2.52 6.95
CA VAL A 306 2.23 2.80 8.25
C VAL A 306 2.21 1.55 9.11
N LEU A 307 2.71 1.69 10.34
CA LEU A 307 2.66 0.67 11.38
C LEU A 307 1.46 0.92 12.30
N PHE A 308 0.75 -0.14 12.60
CA PHE A 308 -0.29 -0.17 13.63
C PHE A 308 0.13 -1.19 14.69
N SER A 309 0.31 -0.73 15.92
CA SER A 309 0.71 -1.56 17.06
C SER A 309 -0.37 -1.56 18.13
N LYS A 310 -0.64 -2.73 18.71
CA LYS A 310 -1.54 -2.84 19.85
C LYS A 310 -0.91 -2.18 21.07
N GLY A 311 -1.63 -1.22 21.67
CA GLY A 311 -1.20 -0.53 22.89
C GLY A 311 -1.29 -1.38 24.15
#